data_d5c9c73753fbb1e1d9993bcee59d088c
#
_entry.id   d5c9c73753fbb1e1d9993bcee59d088c
#
_cell.length_a   1.000
_cell.length_b   1.000
_cell.length_c   1.000
_cell.angle_alpha   90.00
_cell.angle_beta   90.00
_cell.angle_gamma   90.00
#
_symmetry.space_group_name_H-M   'P 1'
#
loop_
_entity.id
_entity.type
_entity.pdbx_description
1 polymer ?
#
loop_
_entity_poly.entity_id
_entity_poly.type
_entity_poly.pdbx_seq_one_letter_code
_entity_poly.pdbx_strand_id
1 'polypeptide(L)'
;MSEFPPSDLASFLRLCDGEWLTVRSRFELQNTGDDDVTSTPPAGGGLAALAEPTTQGPFGSDDAGPTAAAPQEQWHDSARGALLVAYLEPVEHDEPGGLEVTPPTLDSRPGTPQRLHFQACGVFERHDQAGNTQSQGSWELWSDGSLELTQAGTDAVVRERIWFTKPNLRLRSSVERHLDGTPARASFSSEIRRVSRPTP
;
A
#
# COMPACT_ATOMS: atom_id res chain seq x y z
N MET A 1 -10.06 27.38 -3.29
CA MET A 1 -10.10 26.22 -2.35
C MET A 1 -10.37 25.01 -3.21
N SER A 2 -9.48 24.05 -3.21
CA SER A 2 -9.72 22.79 -3.95
C SER A 2 -10.90 22.06 -3.31
N GLU A 3 -11.80 21.58 -4.16
CA GLU A 3 -12.94 20.75 -3.74
C GLU A 3 -12.44 19.46 -3.11
N PHE A 4 -13.10 19.00 -2.04
CA PHE A 4 -12.75 17.76 -1.37
C PHE A 4 -13.99 16.88 -1.18
N PRO A 5 -13.96 15.60 -1.56
CA PRO A 5 -12.87 14.88 -2.22
C PRO A 5 -12.56 15.40 -3.65
N PRO A 6 -11.36 15.13 -4.21
CA PRO A 6 -11.03 15.55 -5.57
C PRO A 6 -12.00 14.97 -6.60
N SER A 7 -12.49 15.80 -7.51
CA SER A 7 -13.43 15.38 -8.55
C SER A 7 -12.77 15.13 -9.92
N ASP A 8 -11.48 15.49 -10.06
CA ASP A 8 -10.67 15.27 -11.25
C ASP A 8 -9.24 14.82 -10.89
N LEU A 9 -8.56 14.19 -11.86
CA LEU A 9 -7.25 13.62 -11.62
C LEU A 9 -6.19 14.69 -11.31
N ALA A 10 -6.19 15.83 -12.00
CA ALA A 10 -5.20 16.89 -11.75
C ALA A 10 -5.30 17.41 -10.32
N SER A 11 -6.51 17.61 -9.81
CA SER A 11 -6.77 17.98 -8.41
C SER A 11 -6.32 16.90 -7.44
N PHE A 12 -6.53 15.61 -7.78
CA PHE A 12 -6.06 14.47 -6.99
C PHE A 12 -4.53 14.45 -6.92
N LEU A 13 -3.83 14.61 -8.05
CA LEU A 13 -2.38 14.59 -8.11
C LEU A 13 -1.77 15.76 -7.33
N ARG A 14 -2.33 16.97 -7.46
CA ARG A 14 -1.89 18.14 -6.65
C ARG A 14 -2.12 17.90 -5.16
N LEU A 15 -3.20 17.23 -4.79
CA LEU A 15 -3.45 16.86 -3.39
C LEU A 15 -2.45 15.81 -2.90
N CYS A 16 -1.79 15.05 -3.77
CA CYS A 16 -0.73 14.11 -3.38
C CYS A 16 0.58 14.80 -3.01
N ASP A 17 0.83 16.03 -3.45
CA ASP A 17 2.07 16.76 -3.22
C ASP A 17 2.39 16.91 -1.73
N GLY A 18 3.66 16.71 -1.36
CA GLY A 18 4.17 16.91 -0.01
C GLY A 18 4.93 15.73 0.59
N GLU A 19 5.31 15.87 1.86
CA GLU A 19 5.96 14.83 2.65
C GLU A 19 4.92 14.09 3.48
N TRP A 20 4.95 12.76 3.42
CA TRP A 20 3.99 11.88 4.07
C TRP A 20 4.69 10.91 5.02
N LEU A 21 4.27 10.88 6.27
CA LEU A 21 4.65 9.84 7.20
C LEU A 21 3.79 8.62 6.91
N THR A 22 4.41 7.55 6.46
CA THR A 22 3.73 6.31 6.08
C THR A 22 3.97 5.21 7.10
N VAL A 23 2.90 4.48 7.40
CA VAL A 23 2.93 3.17 8.05
C VAL A 23 2.34 2.19 7.06
N ARG A 24 3.14 1.20 6.66
CA ARG A 24 2.77 0.20 5.66
C ARG A 24 2.81 -1.19 6.27
N SER A 25 1.74 -1.94 6.08
CA SER A 25 1.68 -3.38 6.33
C SER A 25 1.68 -4.12 5.00
N ARG A 26 2.47 -5.18 4.91
CA ARG A 26 2.57 -6.05 3.73
C ARG A 26 2.26 -7.48 4.16
N PHE A 27 1.52 -8.18 3.31
CA PHE A 27 1.08 -9.55 3.54
C PHE A 27 1.49 -10.39 2.33
N GLU A 28 2.17 -11.50 2.58
CA GLU A 28 2.39 -12.57 1.61
C GLU A 28 1.19 -13.51 1.70
N LEU A 29 0.47 -13.66 0.60
CA LEU A 29 -0.73 -14.47 0.52
C LEU A 29 -0.33 -15.81 -0.10
N GLN A 30 -0.02 -16.79 0.74
CA GLN A 30 0.31 -18.12 0.26
C GLN A 30 -0.92 -18.77 -0.35
N ASN A 31 -0.74 -19.34 -1.53
CA ASN A 31 -1.70 -20.27 -2.09
C ASN A 31 -1.57 -21.56 -1.26
N THR A 32 -2.41 -21.75 -0.26
CA THR A 32 -2.58 -23.08 0.34
C THR A 32 -3.23 -23.92 -0.74
N GLY A 33 -2.37 -24.47 -1.62
CA GLY A 33 -2.78 -25.45 -2.62
C GLY A 33 -3.53 -26.56 -1.91
N ASP A 34 -4.67 -26.84 -2.48
CA ASP A 34 -5.58 -27.91 -2.18
C ASP A 34 -4.84 -29.25 -2.17
N ASP A 35 -4.26 -29.60 -1.04
CA ASP A 35 -3.77 -30.95 -0.76
C ASP A 35 -4.47 -31.45 0.50
N ASP A 36 -5.41 -32.38 0.24
CA ASP A 36 -6.05 -33.28 1.21
C ASP A 36 -7.38 -32.82 1.83
N VAL A 37 -8.41 -32.87 1.00
CA VAL A 37 -9.80 -33.03 1.49
C VAL A 37 -10.03 -34.47 1.91
N THR A 38 -9.52 -34.86 3.09
CA THR A 38 -10.05 -36.01 3.83
C THR A 38 -9.93 -35.75 5.33
N SER A 39 -10.76 -34.86 5.84
CA SER A 39 -11.18 -34.96 7.25
C SER A 39 -12.56 -34.31 7.41
N THR A 40 -13.51 -35.17 7.61
CA THR A 40 -14.89 -34.97 8.07
C THR A 40 -14.94 -33.88 9.16
N PRO A 41 -15.84 -32.86 9.05
CA PRO A 41 -16.02 -31.90 10.11
C PRO A 41 -16.72 -32.54 11.31
N PRO A 42 -16.26 -32.33 12.55
CA PRO A 42 -17.07 -32.65 13.72
C PRO A 42 -18.22 -31.64 13.83
N ALA A 43 -19.42 -32.18 13.90
CA ALA A 43 -20.63 -31.44 14.21
C ALA A 43 -20.56 -30.88 15.65
N GLY A 44 -20.94 -29.60 15.82
CA GLY A 44 -21.47 -29.19 17.11
C GLY A 44 -20.89 -27.92 17.72
N GLY A 45 -21.69 -26.87 17.72
CA GLY A 45 -21.97 -26.14 18.94
C GLY A 45 -21.20 -24.87 19.27
N GLY A 46 -21.91 -23.75 19.30
CA GLY A 46 -21.81 -22.86 20.42
C GLY A 46 -21.08 -21.52 20.20
N LEU A 47 -21.88 -20.50 20.01
CA LEU A 47 -21.58 -19.10 20.38
C LEU A 47 -21.16 -19.05 21.86
N ALA A 48 -19.98 -18.50 22.17
CA ALA A 48 -19.69 -18.00 23.51
C ALA A 48 -18.65 -16.86 23.48
N ALA A 49 -19.16 -15.67 23.78
CA ALA A 49 -18.68 -14.76 24.84
C ALA A 49 -17.26 -14.16 24.74
N LEU A 50 -17.29 -12.86 24.58
CA LEU A 50 -16.29 -11.85 24.98
C LEU A 50 -15.73 -12.17 26.39
N ALA A 51 -14.42 -12.25 26.52
CA ALA A 51 -13.74 -12.25 27.81
C ALA A 51 -12.62 -11.18 27.82
N GLU A 52 -12.69 -10.34 28.81
CA GLU A 52 -11.82 -9.24 29.22
C GLU A 52 -10.39 -9.71 29.55
N PRO A 53 -9.36 -8.82 29.48
CA PRO A 53 -7.97 -9.19 29.79
C PRO A 53 -7.72 -9.13 31.30
N THR A 54 -7.34 -10.24 31.89
CA THR A 54 -6.89 -10.30 33.30
C THR A 54 -5.36 -10.16 33.38
N THR A 55 -4.96 -9.10 34.05
CA THR A 55 -3.58 -8.83 34.52
C THR A 55 -3.17 -9.85 35.59
N GLN A 56 -2.05 -10.55 35.42
CA GLN A 56 -1.30 -11.08 36.57
C GLN A 56 0.21 -11.13 36.29
N GLY A 57 0.97 -10.56 37.22
CA GLY A 57 2.41 -10.45 37.30
C GLY A 57 3.08 -11.66 37.97
N PRO A 58 4.36 -11.52 38.44
CA PRO A 58 5.44 -12.43 38.06
C PRO A 58 5.76 -13.47 39.16
N PHE A 59 6.41 -14.56 38.78
CA PHE A 59 7.42 -15.40 39.47
C PHE A 59 7.33 -16.87 39.02
N GLY A 60 8.50 -17.42 38.68
CA GLY A 60 8.70 -18.84 38.58
C GLY A 60 9.71 -19.23 37.49
N SER A 61 10.97 -19.36 37.86
CA SER A 61 12.04 -20.02 37.13
C SER A 61 11.66 -21.48 36.84
N ASP A 62 12.00 -21.98 35.64
CA ASP A 62 12.81 -23.19 35.53
C ASP A 62 13.09 -23.53 34.06
N ASP A 63 14.36 -23.67 33.83
CA ASP A 63 15.16 -24.40 32.86
C ASP A 63 14.41 -25.37 31.94
N ALA A 64 14.27 -24.97 30.66
CA ALA A 64 14.06 -25.89 29.54
C ALA A 64 14.89 -25.38 28.36
N GLY A 65 15.84 -26.20 27.93
CA GLY A 65 16.82 -25.93 26.88
C GLY A 65 16.25 -25.43 25.57
N PRO A 66 17.09 -25.00 24.61
CA PRO A 66 16.66 -24.33 23.41
C PRO A 66 15.88 -25.30 22.51
N THR A 67 14.57 -25.26 22.63
CA THR A 67 13.71 -25.81 21.59
C THR A 67 13.90 -24.93 20.36
N ALA A 68 14.48 -25.48 19.31
CA ALA A 68 14.61 -24.80 18.03
C ALA A 68 13.21 -24.30 17.64
N ALA A 69 13.04 -22.99 17.71
CA ALA A 69 11.80 -22.35 17.26
C ALA A 69 11.61 -22.74 15.78
N ALA A 70 10.50 -23.41 15.48
CA ALA A 70 10.09 -23.64 14.11
C ALA A 70 10.13 -22.27 13.37
N PRO A 71 10.59 -22.21 12.11
CA PRO A 71 10.62 -20.98 11.36
C PRO A 71 9.19 -20.41 11.36
N GLN A 72 8.99 -19.30 12.05
CA GLN A 72 7.73 -18.57 11.97
C GLN A 72 7.66 -18.06 10.53
N GLU A 73 6.78 -18.63 9.74
CA GLU A 73 6.46 -18.12 8.41
C GLU A 73 6.03 -16.67 8.57
N GLN A 74 6.88 -15.76 8.11
CA GLN A 74 6.67 -14.32 8.25
C GLN A 74 5.70 -13.86 7.16
N TRP A 75 4.42 -14.17 7.34
CA TRP A 75 3.34 -13.80 6.44
C TRP A 75 3.01 -12.29 6.46
N HIS A 76 3.56 -11.55 7.42
CA HIS A 76 3.29 -10.13 7.62
C HIS A 76 4.56 -9.37 7.95
N ASP A 77 4.76 -8.23 7.28
CA ASP A 77 5.81 -7.25 7.54
C ASP A 77 5.21 -5.86 7.69
N SER A 78 5.80 -5.04 8.55
CA SER A 78 5.39 -3.66 8.77
C SER A 78 6.57 -2.70 8.71
N ALA A 79 6.45 -1.67 7.89
CA ALA A 79 7.47 -0.66 7.70
C ALA A 79 6.92 0.74 7.97
N ARG A 80 7.79 1.62 8.47
CA ARG A 80 7.50 3.04 8.67
C ARG A 80 8.56 3.88 7.98
N GLY A 81 8.15 5.04 7.47
CA GLY A 81 9.10 5.94 6.82
C GLY A 81 8.47 7.23 6.36
N ALA A 82 9.28 8.07 5.72
CA ALA A 82 8.83 9.28 5.06
C ALA A 82 8.79 9.04 3.55
N LEU A 83 7.63 9.28 2.95
CA LEU A 83 7.40 9.25 1.52
C LEU A 83 7.34 10.70 1.04
N LEU A 84 8.20 11.07 0.09
CA LEU A 84 8.14 12.38 -0.56
C LEU A 84 7.42 12.25 -1.89
N VAL A 85 6.44 13.10 -2.12
CA VAL A 85 5.70 13.17 -3.38
C VAL A 85 5.76 14.61 -3.88
N ALA A 86 6.19 14.81 -5.11
CA ALA A 86 6.15 16.10 -5.79
C ALA A 86 5.20 16.03 -6.98
N TYR A 87 4.31 17.02 -7.09
CA TYR A 87 3.48 17.17 -8.27
C TYR A 87 4.31 17.66 -9.45
N LEU A 88 4.11 17.05 -10.61
CA LEU A 88 4.73 17.45 -11.88
C LEU A 88 3.66 18.11 -12.75
N GLU A 89 3.91 19.35 -13.15
CA GLU A 89 3.02 20.04 -14.08
C GLU A 89 2.95 19.29 -15.43
N PRO A 90 1.79 19.30 -16.10
CA PRO A 90 1.63 18.65 -17.39
C PRO A 90 2.57 19.25 -18.44
N VAL A 91 3.09 18.41 -19.31
CA VAL A 91 3.90 18.85 -20.47
C VAL A 91 2.98 19.35 -21.57
N GLU A 92 1.86 18.68 -21.79
CA GLU A 92 0.83 19.06 -22.75
C GLU A 92 -0.40 19.63 -22.03
N HIS A 93 -1.11 20.56 -22.69
CA HIS A 93 -2.19 21.32 -22.05
C HIS A 93 -3.36 20.45 -21.57
N ASP A 94 -3.60 19.32 -22.26
CA ASP A 94 -4.72 18.43 -21.97
C ASP A 94 -4.37 17.26 -21.01
N GLU A 95 -3.13 17.21 -20.53
CA GLU A 95 -2.69 16.17 -19.60
C GLU A 95 -2.93 16.57 -18.15
N PRO A 96 -3.25 15.62 -17.27
CA PRO A 96 -3.48 15.90 -15.84
C PRO A 96 -2.20 16.18 -15.05
N GLY A 97 -1.00 15.93 -15.64
CA GLY A 97 0.29 16.06 -15.00
C GLY A 97 0.84 14.73 -14.48
N GLY A 98 1.70 14.80 -13.48
CA GLY A 98 2.38 13.61 -12.97
C GLY A 98 2.74 13.72 -11.49
N LEU A 99 3.42 12.68 -11.01
CA LEU A 99 3.98 12.63 -9.66
C LEU A 99 5.43 12.14 -9.72
N GLU A 100 6.33 12.80 -9.01
CA GLU A 100 7.61 12.23 -8.63
C GLU A 100 7.48 11.69 -7.21
N VAL A 101 7.75 10.39 -7.05
CA VAL A 101 7.58 9.67 -5.79
C VAL A 101 8.92 9.15 -5.32
N THR A 102 9.40 9.63 -4.17
CA THR A 102 10.59 9.11 -3.51
C THR A 102 10.15 8.23 -2.34
N PRO A 103 10.35 6.90 -2.44
CA PRO A 103 10.01 5.98 -1.37
C PRO A 103 10.80 6.22 -0.09
N PRO A 104 10.33 5.73 1.06
CA PRO A 104 11.09 5.80 2.31
C PRO A 104 12.45 5.14 2.20
N THR A 105 13.42 5.65 2.95
CA THR A 105 14.70 4.97 3.16
C THR A 105 14.45 3.68 3.95
N LEU A 106 14.81 2.55 3.38
CA LEU A 106 14.76 1.25 4.02
C LEU A 106 16.19 0.72 4.20
N ASP A 107 16.50 0.19 5.37
CA ASP A 107 17.80 -0.42 5.70
C ASP A 107 19.02 0.46 5.32
N SER A 108 18.93 1.76 5.61
CA SER A 108 19.94 2.78 5.26
C SER A 108 20.15 2.99 3.77
N ARG A 109 19.30 2.43 2.90
CA ARG A 109 19.30 2.69 1.46
C ARG A 109 18.23 3.73 1.14
N PRO A 110 18.59 4.88 0.57
CA PRO A 110 17.60 5.85 0.11
C PRO A 110 16.72 5.23 -0.97
N GLY A 111 15.42 5.48 -0.89
CA GLY A 111 14.50 5.07 -1.93
C GLY A 111 14.86 5.76 -3.25
N THR A 112 14.79 5.03 -4.35
CA THR A 112 15.02 5.61 -5.69
C THR A 112 13.78 6.34 -6.15
N PRO A 113 13.84 7.65 -6.48
CA PRO A 113 12.73 8.39 -7.03
C PRO A 113 12.23 7.77 -8.33
N GLN A 114 10.92 7.79 -8.51
CA GLN A 114 10.22 7.34 -9.71
C GLN A 114 9.24 8.41 -10.15
N ARG A 115 9.05 8.58 -11.46
CA ARG A 115 8.08 9.51 -12.02
C ARG A 115 6.91 8.74 -12.61
N LEU A 116 5.71 9.20 -12.32
CA LEU A 116 4.48 8.72 -12.93
C LEU A 116 3.92 9.85 -13.79
N HIS A 117 3.74 9.61 -15.06
CA HIS A 117 3.09 10.52 -16.00
C HIS A 117 1.72 9.99 -16.35
N PHE A 118 0.71 10.82 -16.25
CA PHE A 118 -0.69 10.45 -16.48
C PHE A 118 -1.19 11.10 -17.76
N GLN A 119 -1.74 10.29 -18.64
CA GLN A 119 -2.36 10.72 -19.90
C GLN A 119 -3.88 10.80 -19.73
N ALA A 120 -4.53 11.72 -20.41
CA ALA A 120 -5.98 11.92 -20.35
C ALA A 120 -6.79 10.70 -20.80
N CYS A 121 -6.19 9.81 -21.60
CA CYS A 121 -6.83 8.59 -22.10
C CYS A 121 -6.93 7.43 -21.07
N GLY A 122 -6.57 7.66 -19.80
CA GLY A 122 -6.64 6.62 -18.77
C GLY A 122 -5.38 5.76 -18.66
N VAL A 123 -4.29 6.18 -19.28
CA VAL A 123 -2.98 5.50 -19.23
C VAL A 123 -2.04 6.26 -18.31
N PHE A 124 -1.18 5.55 -17.59
CA PHE A 124 -0.03 6.13 -16.91
C PHE A 124 1.25 5.37 -17.26
N GLU A 125 2.36 6.08 -17.24
CA GLU A 125 3.70 5.53 -17.44
C GLU A 125 4.56 5.78 -16.21
N ARG A 126 5.37 4.80 -15.87
CA ARG A 126 6.37 4.91 -14.81
C ARG A 126 7.75 5.02 -15.43
N HIS A 127 8.47 6.05 -15.05
CA HIS A 127 9.82 6.31 -15.53
C HIS A 127 10.83 6.26 -14.39
N ASP A 128 12.07 5.86 -14.71
CA ASP A 128 13.21 6.01 -13.80
C ASP A 128 13.74 7.46 -13.82
N GLN A 129 14.79 7.71 -13.03
CA GLN A 129 15.44 9.03 -12.98
C GLN A 129 16.08 9.46 -14.31
N ALA A 130 16.47 8.49 -15.16
CA ALA A 130 17.03 8.78 -16.48
C ALA A 130 15.96 9.06 -17.54
N GLY A 131 14.66 8.93 -17.19
CA GLY A 131 13.53 9.13 -18.09
C GLY A 131 13.16 7.90 -18.90
N ASN A 132 13.72 6.72 -18.61
CA ASN A 132 13.34 5.50 -19.31
C ASN A 132 12.02 4.95 -18.75
N THR A 133 11.12 4.58 -19.63
CA THR A 133 9.86 3.92 -19.26
C THR A 133 10.15 2.54 -18.67
N GLN A 134 9.80 2.35 -17.41
CA GLN A 134 9.95 1.10 -16.68
C GLN A 134 8.72 0.22 -16.79
N SER A 135 7.55 0.83 -16.83
CA SER A 135 6.28 0.13 -16.94
C SER A 135 5.16 1.09 -17.34
N GLN A 136 4.07 0.51 -17.83
CA GLN A 136 2.85 1.21 -18.21
C GLN A 136 1.66 0.54 -17.53
N GLY A 137 0.61 1.31 -17.28
CA GLY A 137 -0.63 0.83 -16.70
C GLY A 137 -1.81 1.71 -17.04
N SER A 138 -2.96 1.38 -16.48
CA SER A 138 -4.17 2.18 -16.59
C SER A 138 -4.54 2.81 -15.25
N TRP A 139 -5.23 3.95 -15.30
CA TRP A 139 -5.77 4.62 -14.14
C TRP A 139 -7.25 4.91 -14.31
N GLU A 140 -7.94 4.94 -13.17
CA GLU A 140 -9.36 5.32 -13.09
C GLU A 140 -9.58 6.14 -11.82
N LEU A 141 -10.22 7.30 -11.97
CA LEU A 141 -10.70 8.09 -10.83
C LEU A 141 -12.16 7.76 -10.59
N TRP A 142 -12.45 7.18 -9.43
CA TRP A 142 -13.79 6.76 -9.04
C TRP A 142 -14.63 7.94 -8.56
N SER A 143 -15.94 7.78 -8.58
CA SER A 143 -16.90 8.81 -8.16
C SER A 143 -16.79 9.18 -6.66
N ASP A 144 -16.15 8.33 -5.85
CA ASP A 144 -15.83 8.60 -4.44
C ASP A 144 -14.53 9.41 -4.25
N GLY A 145 -13.89 9.82 -5.35
CA GLY A 145 -12.62 10.55 -5.35
C GLY A 145 -11.39 9.68 -5.10
N SER A 146 -11.51 8.35 -5.16
CA SER A 146 -10.35 7.45 -5.08
C SER A 146 -9.74 7.23 -6.45
N LEU A 147 -8.40 7.16 -6.51
CA LEU A 147 -7.64 6.81 -7.71
C LEU A 147 -7.27 5.34 -7.66
N GLU A 148 -7.61 4.59 -8.70
CA GLU A 148 -7.16 3.22 -8.92
C GLU A 148 -6.11 3.19 -10.03
N LEU A 149 -5.01 2.48 -9.78
CA LEU A 149 -3.93 2.20 -10.73
C LEU A 149 -3.87 0.69 -10.96
N THR A 150 -3.88 0.27 -12.22
CA THR A 150 -3.71 -1.14 -12.60
C THR A 150 -2.49 -1.27 -13.49
N GLN A 151 -1.54 -2.11 -13.11
CA GLN A 151 -0.32 -2.38 -13.85
C GLN A 151 -0.20 -3.87 -14.10
N ALA A 152 -0.12 -4.27 -15.37
CA ALA A 152 0.18 -5.63 -15.76
C ALA A 152 1.71 -5.82 -15.86
N GLY A 153 2.22 -6.82 -15.17
CA GLY A 153 3.58 -7.33 -15.32
C GLY A 153 3.60 -8.61 -16.15
N THR A 154 4.78 -9.25 -16.22
CA THR A 154 4.95 -10.51 -16.96
C THR A 154 4.16 -11.67 -16.34
N ASP A 155 4.14 -11.76 -15.01
CA ASP A 155 3.61 -12.90 -14.27
C ASP A 155 2.46 -12.53 -13.33
N ALA A 156 2.21 -11.24 -13.13
CA ALA A 156 1.23 -10.74 -12.18
C ALA A 156 0.63 -9.40 -12.62
N VAL A 157 -0.55 -9.12 -12.07
CA VAL A 157 -1.22 -7.83 -12.18
C VAL A 157 -1.25 -7.18 -10.80
N VAL A 158 -0.80 -5.94 -10.70
CA VAL A 158 -0.89 -5.13 -9.49
C VAL A 158 -2.02 -4.13 -9.63
N ARG A 159 -2.93 -4.15 -8.67
CA ARG A 159 -3.99 -3.15 -8.54
C ARG A 159 -3.78 -2.37 -7.26
N GLU A 160 -3.67 -1.06 -7.38
CA GLU A 160 -3.47 -0.14 -6.27
C GLU A 160 -4.61 0.86 -6.21
N ARG A 161 -5.19 1.06 -5.03
CA ARG A 161 -6.22 2.07 -4.79
C ARG A 161 -5.75 3.05 -3.74
N ILE A 162 -5.90 4.34 -4.04
CA ILE A 162 -5.44 5.47 -3.22
C ILE A 162 -6.63 6.38 -2.96
N TRP A 163 -6.88 6.73 -1.71
CA TRP A 163 -7.97 7.66 -1.38
C TRP A 163 -7.64 8.55 -0.19
N PHE A 164 -8.26 9.71 -0.17
CA PHE A 164 -8.14 10.65 0.92
C PHE A 164 -9.37 10.56 1.82
N THR A 165 -9.16 10.37 3.13
CA THR A 165 -10.22 10.50 4.14
C THR A 165 -10.31 11.93 4.66
N LYS A 166 -9.19 12.67 4.60
CA LYS A 166 -9.02 14.10 4.89
C LYS A 166 -7.89 14.64 4.02
N PRO A 167 -7.78 15.96 3.78
CA PRO A 167 -6.71 16.54 2.96
C PRO A 167 -5.29 16.13 3.40
N ASN A 168 -5.10 15.83 4.68
CA ASN A 168 -3.81 15.43 5.27
C ASN A 168 -3.75 13.97 5.70
N LEU A 169 -4.74 13.16 5.33
CA LEU A 169 -4.78 11.71 5.63
C LEU A 169 -5.16 10.94 4.38
N ARG A 170 -4.22 10.19 3.86
CA ARG A 170 -4.34 9.36 2.68
C ARG A 170 -4.17 7.88 3.06
N LEU A 171 -4.98 7.04 2.48
CA LEU A 171 -4.90 5.59 2.61
C LEU A 171 -4.59 5.00 1.24
N ARG A 172 -3.90 3.86 1.26
CA ARG A 172 -3.51 3.14 0.06
C ARG A 172 -3.61 1.64 0.30
N SER A 173 -4.23 0.93 -0.61
CA SER A 173 -4.22 -0.53 -0.66
C SER A 173 -3.62 -0.99 -1.99
N SER A 174 -2.90 -2.11 -1.96
CA SER A 174 -2.36 -2.73 -3.16
C SER A 174 -2.55 -4.23 -3.07
N VAL A 175 -2.98 -4.83 -4.17
CA VAL A 175 -3.11 -6.28 -4.31
C VAL A 175 -2.40 -6.69 -5.60
N GLU A 176 -1.48 -7.64 -5.45
CA GLU A 176 -0.81 -8.32 -6.55
C GLU A 176 -1.48 -9.69 -6.74
N ARG A 177 -1.85 -10.00 -7.97
CA ARG A 177 -2.45 -11.27 -8.35
C ARG A 177 -1.64 -11.89 -9.47
N HIS A 178 -1.44 -13.21 -9.41
CA HIS A 178 -0.95 -13.97 -10.54
C HIS A 178 -1.91 -13.90 -11.72
N LEU A 179 -1.44 -14.25 -12.92
CA LEU A 179 -2.28 -14.22 -14.13
C LEU A 179 -3.48 -15.16 -14.07
N ASP A 180 -3.43 -16.21 -13.25
CA ASP A 180 -4.57 -17.10 -12.96
C ASP A 180 -5.60 -16.49 -12.01
N GLY A 181 -5.33 -15.27 -11.50
CA GLY A 181 -6.20 -14.54 -10.57
C GLY A 181 -5.96 -14.84 -9.10
N THR A 182 -5.07 -15.77 -8.74
CA THR A 182 -4.74 -16.04 -7.34
C THR A 182 -3.99 -14.87 -6.71
N PRO A 183 -4.34 -14.43 -5.50
CA PRO A 183 -3.65 -13.35 -4.83
C PRO A 183 -2.26 -13.82 -4.35
N ALA A 184 -1.22 -13.04 -4.69
CA ALA A 184 0.17 -13.27 -4.29
C ALA A 184 0.56 -12.43 -3.08
N ARG A 185 0.26 -11.13 -3.15
CA ARG A 185 0.60 -10.15 -2.12
C ARG A 185 -0.50 -9.14 -1.92
N ALA A 186 -0.59 -8.63 -0.70
CA ALA A 186 -1.39 -7.45 -0.40
C ALA A 186 -0.59 -6.47 0.44
N SER A 187 -0.91 -5.18 0.35
CA SER A 187 -0.40 -4.20 1.28
C SER A 187 -1.43 -3.13 1.58
N PHE A 188 -1.30 -2.55 2.78
CA PHE A 188 -2.10 -1.41 3.20
C PHE A 188 -1.18 -0.35 3.80
N SER A 189 -1.40 0.92 3.45
CA SER A 189 -0.65 2.03 4.01
C SER A 189 -1.59 3.09 4.54
N SER A 190 -1.24 3.66 5.69
CA SER A 190 -1.81 4.88 6.24
C SER A 190 -0.73 5.97 6.16
N GLU A 191 -1.07 7.10 5.56
CA GLU A 191 -0.13 8.17 5.24
C GLU A 191 -0.67 9.51 5.76
N ILE A 192 0.10 10.15 6.65
CA ILE A 192 -0.23 11.43 7.26
C ILE A 192 0.72 12.49 6.71
N ARG A 193 0.17 13.58 6.15
CA ARG A 193 0.97 14.69 5.62
C ARG A 193 1.71 15.40 6.76
N ARG A 194 3.00 15.60 6.56
CA ARG A 194 3.82 16.40 7.44
C ARG A 194 3.57 17.89 7.16
N VAL A 195 2.91 18.56 8.10
CA VAL A 195 2.66 20.01 8.02
C VAL A 195 3.78 20.70 8.78
N SER A 196 4.60 21.50 8.08
CA SER A 196 5.55 22.38 8.75
C SER A 196 4.77 23.42 9.53
N ARG A 197 5.11 23.57 10.81
CA ARG A 197 4.53 24.65 11.63
C ARG A 197 5.02 25.99 11.02
N PRO A 198 4.14 26.97 10.76
CA PRO A 198 4.62 28.29 10.38
C PRO A 198 5.61 28.78 11.45
N THR A 199 6.79 29.19 11.01
CA THR A 199 7.73 29.88 11.92
C THR A 199 7.09 31.20 12.32
N PRO A 200 7.04 31.57 13.63
CA PRO A 200 6.45 32.82 14.11
C PRO A 200 7.23 34.04 13.59
#